data_04d6c650748e774ac9a12a9ed312d758
#
_entry.id   04d6c650748e774ac9a12a9ed312d758
#
_cell.length_a   1.000
_cell.length_b   1.000
_cell.length_c   1.000
_cell.angle_alpha   90.00
_cell.angle_beta   90.00
_cell.angle_gamma   90.00
#
_symmetry.space_group_name_H-M   'P 1'
#
loop_
_entity.id
_entity.type
_entity.pdbx_description
1 polymer ?
#
loop_
_entity_poly.entity_id
_entity_poly.type
_entity_poly.pdbx_seq_one_letter_code
_entity_poly.pdbx_strand_id
1 'polypeptide(L)'
;MEWLMSIAELTGIDVPTGLLIGGEWTKGSATFPVLDPATEEPIAEVADGTTADALDAVDAAQAALPGWAATPPRQRAEILRKAFELMTARSEQFARLMSAENGKSLRDARGEATYAAEFFRWYAEEAVRIEGTLMRAPSGANKIMTLHQPIGVSLLITPWNFPAAMATRKIGPALAAGCSVVLKPAEDTPLTALALAELLREAGVPDGVVNVVTMSKPGPAVQAMLNDSRVRKLSFTGSTEVGRLLLRQAADSVMSCSMELGGNAPFIVFEDADIDAAVEGALIAKLRNGGEACTAANRFYVHEAVADQFNATFAAKMKAMVVGPGLDEATEIGPLVNEATRSKVAGLVDGATGGGANVITGGGAPDRRGYFYTPTLLDGVPS
;
A
#
# COMPACT_ATOMS: atom_id res chain seq x y z
N MET A 1 0.24 3.22 35.16
CA MET A 1 0.78 3.44 33.80
C MET A 1 1.45 2.12 33.44
N GLU A 2 0.66 1.18 32.89
CA GLU A 2 1.19 -0.07 32.38
C GLU A 2 2.10 0.28 31.20
N TRP A 3 3.28 -0.30 31.20
CA TRP A 3 4.27 -0.08 30.16
C TRP A 3 3.72 -0.58 28.83
N LEU A 4 3.31 0.33 27.95
CA LEU A 4 3.06 -0.03 26.56
C LEU A 4 4.37 -0.63 25.99
N MET A 5 4.29 -1.85 25.46
CA MET A 5 5.42 -2.49 24.79
C MET A 5 5.90 -1.55 23.67
N SER A 6 7.20 -1.35 23.58
CA SER A 6 7.77 -0.59 22.44
C SER A 6 7.50 -1.33 21.14
N ILE A 7 7.48 -0.61 20.00
CA ILE A 7 7.29 -1.23 18.69
C ILE A 7 8.35 -2.31 18.42
N ALA A 8 9.57 -2.13 18.92
CA ALA A 8 10.64 -3.11 18.81
C ALA A 8 10.36 -4.40 19.62
N GLU A 9 9.81 -4.29 20.83
CA GLU A 9 9.40 -5.45 21.63
C GLU A 9 8.22 -6.18 20.97
N LEU A 10 7.26 -5.44 20.41
CA LEU A 10 6.07 -5.99 19.77
C LEU A 10 6.38 -6.72 18.45
N THR A 11 7.31 -6.20 17.65
CA THR A 11 7.54 -6.64 16.28
C THR A 11 8.91 -7.28 16.04
N GLY A 12 9.87 -7.08 16.93
CA GLY A 12 11.24 -7.54 16.79
C GLY A 12 12.08 -6.71 15.80
N ILE A 13 11.58 -5.54 15.38
CA ILE A 13 12.31 -4.61 14.51
C ILE A 13 12.33 -3.21 15.13
N ASP A 14 13.51 -2.60 15.16
CA ASP A 14 13.67 -1.19 15.53
C ASP A 14 13.33 -0.32 14.33
N VAL A 15 12.33 0.56 14.47
CA VAL A 15 11.80 1.39 13.40
C VAL A 15 12.16 2.84 13.67
N PRO A 16 12.91 3.49 12.77
CA PRO A 16 13.10 4.92 12.87
C PRO A 16 11.76 5.67 12.76
N THR A 17 11.56 6.70 13.57
CA THR A 17 10.32 7.48 13.62
C THR A 17 10.48 8.91 13.08
N GLY A 18 11.65 9.25 12.55
CA GLY A 18 11.93 10.52 11.90
C GLY A 18 11.55 10.57 10.42
N LEU A 19 11.79 11.72 9.78
CA LEU A 19 11.80 11.87 8.33
C LEU A 19 13.15 11.41 7.80
N LEU A 20 13.21 10.67 6.70
CA LEU A 20 14.46 10.35 6.01
C LEU A 20 14.66 11.34 4.87
N ILE A 21 15.63 12.24 5.01
CA ILE A 21 15.95 13.26 4.01
C ILE A 21 17.46 13.28 3.78
N GLY A 22 17.89 13.11 2.55
CA GLY A 22 19.32 13.16 2.20
C GLY A 22 20.20 12.11 2.87
N GLY A 23 19.62 10.99 3.33
CA GLY A 23 20.31 9.94 4.08
C GLY A 23 20.29 10.12 5.60
N GLU A 24 19.77 11.24 6.11
CA GLU A 24 19.71 11.54 7.54
C GLU A 24 18.30 11.42 8.09
N TRP A 25 18.18 10.86 9.32
CA TRP A 25 16.92 10.81 10.05
C TRP A 25 16.72 12.11 10.86
N THR A 26 15.68 12.88 10.54
CA THR A 26 15.33 14.12 11.23
C THR A 26 14.06 13.95 12.06
N LYS A 27 14.01 14.56 13.24
CA LYS A 27 12.85 14.45 14.14
C LYS A 27 11.65 15.29 13.70
N GLY A 28 11.83 16.19 12.73
CA GLY A 28 10.78 17.16 12.37
C GLY A 28 10.52 18.18 13.50
N SER A 29 9.53 19.05 13.29
CA SER A 29 9.08 20.07 14.26
C SER A 29 7.89 19.64 15.10
N ALA A 30 7.17 18.60 14.69
CA ALA A 30 5.98 18.04 15.33
C ALA A 30 5.95 16.51 15.11
N THR A 31 5.09 15.83 15.85
CA THR A 31 4.81 14.40 15.70
C THR A 31 3.32 14.13 15.62
N PHE A 32 2.96 12.95 15.16
CA PHE A 32 1.60 12.42 15.25
C PHE A 32 1.63 10.94 15.66
N PRO A 33 0.61 10.45 16.40
CA PRO A 33 0.55 9.07 16.85
C PRO A 33 0.17 8.12 15.72
N VAL A 34 0.80 6.93 15.73
CA VAL A 34 0.35 5.76 14.98
C VAL A 34 -0.37 4.85 15.96
N LEU A 35 -1.60 4.47 15.65
CA LEU A 35 -2.46 3.69 16.55
C LEU A 35 -2.46 2.22 16.17
N ASP A 36 -2.59 1.33 17.17
CA ASP A 36 -3.05 -0.03 16.93
C ASP A 36 -4.58 -0.02 16.72
N PRO A 37 -5.09 -0.42 15.55
CA PRO A 37 -6.51 -0.45 15.29
C PRO A 37 -7.32 -1.40 16.19
N ALA A 38 -6.67 -2.38 16.82
CA ALA A 38 -7.33 -3.34 17.70
C ALA A 38 -7.58 -2.78 19.11
N THR A 39 -6.73 -1.85 19.54
CA THR A 39 -6.76 -1.29 20.90
C THR A 39 -7.06 0.21 20.94
N GLU A 40 -6.92 0.90 19.82
CA GLU A 40 -7.01 2.37 19.69
C GLU A 40 -5.93 3.09 20.54
N GLU A 41 -4.85 2.38 20.89
CA GLU A 41 -3.74 2.94 21.66
C GLU A 41 -2.57 3.29 20.74
N PRO A 42 -1.82 4.36 21.04
CA PRO A 42 -0.62 4.69 20.30
C PRO A 42 0.45 3.60 20.46
N ILE A 43 1.03 3.17 19.34
CA ILE A 43 2.17 2.24 19.30
C ILE A 43 3.48 2.95 18.96
N ALA A 44 3.41 4.14 18.37
CA ALA A 44 4.56 4.99 18.08
C ALA A 44 4.12 6.45 17.89
N GLU A 45 5.11 7.37 18.02
CA GLU A 45 5.01 8.76 17.60
C GLU A 45 5.98 8.96 16.44
N VAL A 46 5.49 9.40 15.27
CA VAL A 46 6.32 9.64 14.09
C VAL A 46 6.37 11.12 13.76
N ALA A 47 7.44 11.56 13.12
CA ALA A 47 7.61 12.95 12.72
C ALA A 47 6.49 13.40 11.76
N ASP A 48 5.93 14.57 11.99
CA ASP A 48 4.94 15.23 11.12
C ASP A 48 5.65 16.25 10.23
N GLY A 49 5.93 15.86 8.99
CA GLY A 49 6.67 16.66 8.02
C GLY A 49 5.87 17.88 7.55
N THR A 50 6.60 18.95 7.33
CA THR A 50 6.08 20.21 6.79
C THR A 50 6.23 20.30 5.27
N THR A 51 5.68 21.36 4.68
CA THR A 51 5.94 21.67 3.26
C THR A 51 7.43 21.95 3.00
N ALA A 52 8.15 22.53 3.95
CA ALA A 52 9.59 22.76 3.83
C ALA A 52 10.35 21.43 3.79
N ASP A 53 10.07 20.51 4.72
CA ASP A 53 10.68 19.17 4.74
C ASP A 53 10.42 18.38 3.43
N ALA A 54 9.23 18.54 2.85
CA ALA A 54 8.90 17.92 1.57
C ALA A 54 9.75 18.47 0.42
N LEU A 55 9.99 19.77 0.39
CA LEU A 55 10.84 20.41 -0.62
C LEU A 55 12.33 20.08 -0.37
N ASP A 56 12.78 20.02 0.87
CA ASP A 56 14.13 19.56 1.21
C ASP A 56 14.35 18.10 0.76
N ALA A 57 13.35 17.25 0.85
CA ALA A 57 13.39 15.89 0.31
C ALA A 57 13.49 15.88 -1.24
N VAL A 58 12.82 16.81 -1.93
CA VAL A 58 12.99 17.00 -3.38
C VAL A 58 14.38 17.50 -3.71
N ASP A 59 14.94 18.44 -2.93
CA ASP A 59 16.32 18.94 -3.09
C ASP A 59 17.34 17.80 -2.96
N ALA A 60 17.22 16.98 -1.92
CA ALA A 60 18.07 15.82 -1.69
C ALA A 60 17.96 14.79 -2.83
N ALA A 61 16.71 14.47 -3.27
CA ALA A 61 16.48 13.55 -4.36
C ALA A 61 17.09 14.06 -5.68
N GLN A 62 16.97 15.36 -5.96
CA GLN A 62 17.55 15.97 -7.16
C GLN A 62 19.08 15.99 -7.11
N ALA A 63 19.67 16.23 -5.94
CA ALA A 63 21.13 16.22 -5.76
C ALA A 63 21.72 14.81 -5.97
N ALA A 64 21.03 13.76 -5.48
CA ALA A 64 21.47 12.37 -5.60
C ALA A 64 21.24 11.77 -7.01
N LEU A 65 20.27 12.31 -7.77
CA LEU A 65 19.83 11.76 -9.06
C LEU A 65 20.98 11.55 -10.08
N PRO A 66 21.89 12.51 -10.34
CA PRO A 66 22.92 12.30 -11.36
C PRO A 66 23.85 11.13 -11.04
N GLY A 67 24.26 10.96 -9.78
CA GLY A 67 25.10 9.85 -9.32
C GLY A 67 24.39 8.50 -9.46
N TRP A 68 23.13 8.44 -9.04
CA TRP A 68 22.33 7.24 -9.14
C TRP A 68 22.02 6.85 -10.59
N ALA A 69 21.64 7.80 -11.42
CA ALA A 69 21.40 7.60 -12.85
C ALA A 69 22.63 7.07 -13.60
N ALA A 70 23.84 7.53 -13.19
CA ALA A 70 25.10 7.06 -13.74
C ALA A 70 25.57 5.71 -13.17
N THR A 71 24.95 5.22 -12.07
CA THR A 71 25.28 3.91 -11.47
C THR A 71 24.99 2.79 -12.47
N PRO A 72 25.96 1.90 -12.75
CA PRO A 72 25.75 0.80 -13.68
C PRO A 72 24.52 -0.05 -13.35
N PRO A 73 23.74 -0.49 -14.34
CA PRO A 73 22.52 -1.29 -14.10
C PRO A 73 22.76 -2.52 -13.21
N ARG A 74 23.91 -3.20 -13.36
CA ARG A 74 24.27 -4.35 -12.52
C ARG A 74 24.41 -3.95 -11.04
N GLN A 75 24.98 -2.80 -10.73
CA GLN A 75 25.13 -2.36 -9.35
C GLN A 75 23.76 -2.03 -8.74
N ARG A 76 22.86 -1.37 -9.47
CA ARG A 76 21.48 -1.14 -9.03
C ARG A 76 20.74 -2.46 -8.78
N ALA A 77 20.92 -3.44 -9.69
CA ALA A 77 20.36 -4.78 -9.55
C ALA A 77 20.83 -5.49 -8.27
N GLU A 78 22.12 -5.43 -7.96
CA GLU A 78 22.68 -6.08 -6.75
C GLU A 78 22.18 -5.43 -5.45
N ILE A 79 21.98 -4.11 -5.44
CA ILE A 79 21.36 -3.41 -4.29
C ILE A 79 19.90 -3.86 -4.10
N LEU A 80 19.12 -3.93 -5.17
CA LEU A 80 17.73 -4.43 -5.11
C LEU A 80 17.67 -5.90 -4.70
N ARG A 81 18.58 -6.76 -5.20
CA ARG A 81 18.69 -8.16 -4.78
C ARG A 81 18.97 -8.27 -3.28
N LYS A 82 19.90 -7.45 -2.76
CA LYS A 82 20.19 -7.41 -1.32
C LYS A 82 18.98 -6.93 -0.51
N ALA A 83 18.24 -5.95 -1.01
CA ALA A 83 16.99 -5.51 -0.38
C ALA A 83 15.95 -6.66 -0.31
N PHE A 84 15.81 -7.44 -1.37
CA PHE A 84 14.97 -8.67 -1.37
C PHE A 84 15.42 -9.67 -0.30
N GLU A 85 16.72 -9.95 -0.22
CA GLU A 85 17.29 -10.91 0.75
C GLU A 85 17.06 -10.45 2.19
N LEU A 86 17.31 -9.17 2.49
CA LEU A 86 17.08 -8.57 3.81
C LEU A 86 15.59 -8.61 4.20
N MET A 87 14.71 -8.26 3.28
CA MET A 87 13.26 -8.28 3.53
C MET A 87 12.74 -9.70 3.74
N THR A 88 13.24 -10.67 2.96
CA THR A 88 12.89 -12.10 3.12
C THR A 88 13.37 -12.63 4.47
N ALA A 89 14.59 -12.29 4.87
CA ALA A 89 15.14 -12.69 6.17
C ALA A 89 14.37 -12.09 7.36
N ARG A 90 13.73 -10.93 7.18
CA ARG A 90 12.94 -10.22 8.20
C ARG A 90 11.44 -10.29 7.95
N SER A 91 10.97 -11.23 7.14
CA SER A 91 9.56 -11.31 6.71
C SER A 91 8.57 -11.36 7.87
N GLU A 92 8.88 -12.12 8.93
CA GLU A 92 8.03 -12.20 10.13
C GLU A 92 7.99 -10.87 10.90
N GLN A 93 9.12 -10.17 11.02
CA GLN A 93 9.19 -8.86 11.66
C GLN A 93 8.35 -7.83 10.91
N PHE A 94 8.46 -7.80 9.57
CA PHE A 94 7.61 -6.94 8.73
C PHE A 94 6.13 -7.33 8.81
N ALA A 95 5.81 -8.63 8.89
CA ALA A 95 4.43 -9.07 9.05
C ALA A 95 3.83 -8.58 10.38
N ARG A 96 4.56 -8.73 11.48
CA ARG A 96 4.13 -8.23 12.80
C ARG A 96 3.99 -6.71 12.82
N LEU A 97 4.91 -5.98 12.18
CA LEU A 97 4.86 -4.52 12.07
C LEU A 97 3.60 -4.07 11.30
N MET A 98 3.34 -4.67 10.14
CA MET A 98 2.13 -4.39 9.36
C MET A 98 0.84 -4.73 10.13
N SER A 99 0.82 -5.86 10.86
CA SER A 99 -0.31 -6.25 11.67
C SER A 99 -0.55 -5.25 12.81
N ALA A 100 0.51 -4.72 13.44
CA ALA A 100 0.41 -3.77 14.53
C ALA A 100 -0.14 -2.40 14.08
N GLU A 101 0.34 -1.84 12.94
CA GLU A 101 -0.08 -0.51 12.50
C GLU A 101 -1.35 -0.51 11.63
N ASN A 102 -1.64 -1.60 10.91
CA ASN A 102 -2.79 -1.69 10.00
C ASN A 102 -3.96 -2.47 10.58
N GLY A 103 -3.68 -3.41 11.50
CA GLY A 103 -4.69 -4.29 12.07
C GLY A 103 -4.95 -5.61 11.33
N LYS A 104 -4.42 -5.81 10.11
CA LYS A 104 -4.62 -7.06 9.35
C LYS A 104 -4.13 -8.30 10.10
N SER A 105 -4.70 -9.46 9.78
CA SER A 105 -4.26 -10.73 10.37
C SER A 105 -2.80 -11.03 10.03
N LEU A 106 -2.08 -11.74 10.93
CA LEU A 106 -0.71 -12.20 10.66
C LEU A 106 -0.62 -13.05 9.40
N ARG A 107 -1.64 -13.85 9.08
CA ARG A 107 -1.71 -14.62 7.84
C ARG A 107 -1.62 -13.71 6.62
N ASP A 108 -2.43 -12.66 6.57
CA ASP A 108 -2.44 -11.70 5.46
C ASP A 108 -1.17 -10.85 5.43
N ALA A 109 -0.65 -10.46 6.59
CA ALA A 109 0.59 -9.71 6.72
C ALA A 109 1.82 -10.50 6.25
N ARG A 110 1.92 -11.80 6.56
CA ARG A 110 2.96 -12.70 6.04
C ARG A 110 2.88 -12.84 4.52
N GLY A 111 1.66 -12.94 3.99
CA GLY A 111 1.43 -12.93 2.53
C GLY A 111 1.90 -11.63 1.90
N GLU A 112 1.62 -10.48 2.52
CA GLU A 112 2.08 -9.19 2.05
C GLU A 112 3.61 -9.04 2.13
N ALA A 113 4.25 -9.45 3.22
CA ALA A 113 5.71 -9.38 3.35
C ALA A 113 6.41 -10.14 2.21
N THR A 114 5.93 -11.35 1.89
CA THR A 114 6.43 -12.13 0.75
C THR A 114 6.19 -11.39 -0.58
N TYR A 115 4.98 -10.92 -0.80
CA TYR A 115 4.60 -10.18 -2.02
C TYR A 115 5.41 -8.89 -2.20
N ALA A 116 5.63 -8.15 -1.12
CA ALA A 116 6.41 -6.91 -1.16
C ALA A 116 7.89 -7.16 -1.50
N ALA A 117 8.50 -8.22 -0.96
CA ALA A 117 9.87 -8.59 -1.26
C ALA A 117 10.07 -8.95 -2.75
N GLU A 118 9.09 -9.61 -3.37
CA GLU A 118 9.14 -10.02 -4.78
C GLU A 118 9.31 -8.84 -5.74
N PHE A 119 8.81 -7.64 -5.42
CA PHE A 119 9.07 -6.46 -6.25
C PHE A 119 10.55 -6.11 -6.31
N PHE A 120 11.28 -6.22 -5.20
CA PHE A 120 12.72 -5.99 -5.23
C PHE A 120 13.45 -7.05 -6.07
N ARG A 121 13.07 -8.32 -5.94
CA ARG A 121 13.65 -9.40 -6.76
C ARG A 121 13.37 -9.18 -8.24
N TRP A 122 12.11 -8.97 -8.61
CA TRP A 122 11.71 -8.73 -10.00
C TRP A 122 12.48 -7.57 -10.62
N TYR A 123 12.51 -6.43 -9.93
CA TYR A 123 13.18 -5.25 -10.48
C TYR A 123 14.72 -5.31 -10.39
N ALA A 124 15.30 -6.14 -9.54
CA ALA A 124 16.73 -6.49 -9.64
C ALA A 124 17.05 -7.19 -10.96
N GLU A 125 16.16 -8.11 -11.39
CA GLU A 125 16.30 -8.81 -12.67
C GLU A 125 16.03 -7.88 -13.86
N GLU A 126 15.05 -7.00 -13.77
CA GLU A 126 14.69 -6.05 -14.82
C GLU A 126 15.68 -4.88 -14.98
N ALA A 127 16.37 -4.49 -13.92
CA ALA A 127 17.35 -3.40 -13.98
C ALA A 127 18.43 -3.59 -15.06
N VAL A 128 18.79 -4.84 -15.35
CA VAL A 128 19.79 -5.18 -16.38
C VAL A 128 19.20 -5.48 -17.75
N ARG A 129 17.86 -5.38 -17.89
CA ARG A 129 17.11 -5.65 -19.13
C ARG A 129 16.43 -4.40 -19.69
N ILE A 130 16.86 -3.21 -19.29
CA ILE A 130 16.34 -1.94 -19.83
C ILE A 130 16.95 -1.77 -21.23
N GLU A 131 16.25 -2.32 -22.21
CA GLU A 131 16.70 -2.36 -23.60
C GLU A 131 16.19 -1.13 -24.37
N GLY A 132 16.99 -0.70 -25.36
CA GLY A 132 16.56 0.22 -26.41
C GLY A 132 16.21 -0.55 -27.69
N THR A 133 15.85 0.17 -28.75
CA THR A 133 15.60 -0.42 -30.08
C THR A 133 16.53 0.18 -31.11
N LEU A 134 16.92 -0.63 -32.08
CA LEU A 134 17.60 -0.17 -33.30
C LEU A 134 16.87 -0.73 -34.51
N MET A 135 16.31 0.15 -35.34
CA MET A 135 15.57 -0.24 -36.53
C MET A 135 15.93 0.64 -37.74
N ARG A 136 15.63 0.15 -38.93
CA ARG A 136 15.71 0.97 -40.16
C ARG A 136 14.38 1.70 -40.34
N ALA A 137 14.45 2.99 -40.70
CA ALA A 137 13.25 3.74 -41.07
C ALA A 137 12.56 3.08 -42.27
N PRO A 138 11.22 3.10 -42.37
CA PRO A 138 10.50 2.50 -43.50
C PRO A 138 10.96 3.01 -44.87
N SER A 139 11.39 4.27 -44.98
CA SER A 139 11.97 4.85 -46.21
C SER A 139 13.36 4.29 -46.55
N GLY A 140 14.01 3.59 -45.63
CA GLY A 140 15.38 3.11 -45.79
C GLY A 140 16.47 4.18 -45.63
N ALA A 141 16.10 5.45 -45.48
CA ALA A 141 17.05 6.58 -45.46
C ALA A 141 17.86 6.67 -44.15
N ASN A 142 17.25 6.31 -43.00
CA ASN A 142 17.81 6.50 -41.68
C ASN A 142 17.79 5.22 -40.86
N LYS A 143 18.67 5.16 -39.82
CA LYS A 143 18.54 4.27 -38.70
C LYS A 143 17.89 5.02 -37.54
N ILE A 144 16.94 4.39 -36.85
CA ILE A 144 16.26 4.91 -35.68
C ILE A 144 16.78 4.11 -34.47
N MET A 145 17.29 4.80 -33.50
CA MET A 145 17.73 4.23 -32.23
C MET A 145 16.96 4.89 -31.08
N THR A 146 16.39 4.07 -30.19
CA THR A 146 15.76 4.55 -28.96
C THR A 146 16.58 4.10 -27.76
N LEU A 147 16.72 4.98 -26.77
CA LEU A 147 17.37 4.71 -25.49
C LEU A 147 16.42 5.07 -24.37
N HIS A 148 16.43 4.28 -23.30
CA HIS A 148 15.71 4.60 -22.08
C HIS A 148 16.62 5.36 -21.13
N GLN A 149 16.07 6.41 -20.49
CA GLN A 149 16.75 7.23 -19.48
C GLN A 149 15.85 7.35 -18.24
N PRO A 150 16.44 7.55 -17.05
CA PRO A 150 15.66 7.91 -15.85
C PRO A 150 14.81 9.15 -16.12
N ILE A 151 13.53 9.12 -15.75
CA ILE A 151 12.63 10.26 -15.94
C ILE A 151 12.97 11.43 -15.00
N GLY A 152 13.60 11.16 -13.85
CA GLY A 152 13.97 12.16 -12.85
C GLY A 152 13.49 11.81 -11.45
N VAL A 153 13.28 12.84 -10.61
CA VAL A 153 12.72 12.67 -9.27
C VAL A 153 11.28 12.18 -9.39
N SER A 154 10.97 11.12 -8.66
CA SER A 154 9.64 10.51 -8.64
C SER A 154 8.98 10.68 -7.28
N LEU A 155 7.80 11.32 -7.24
CA LEU A 155 6.95 11.39 -6.06
C LEU A 155 6.08 10.14 -5.99
N LEU A 156 6.24 9.37 -4.91
CA LEU A 156 5.52 8.14 -4.65
C LEU A 156 4.56 8.36 -3.48
N ILE A 157 3.27 8.13 -3.68
CA ILE A 157 2.24 8.25 -2.64
C ILE A 157 1.55 6.91 -2.50
N THR A 158 1.54 6.36 -1.29
CA THR A 158 1.02 5.02 -1.00
C THR A 158 -0.14 5.05 -0.01
N PRO A 159 -1.11 4.13 -0.15
CA PRO A 159 -2.22 3.96 0.79
C PRO A 159 -1.81 3.09 1.98
N TRP A 160 -2.72 2.99 2.93
CA TRP A 160 -2.55 2.24 4.17
C TRP A 160 -2.78 0.71 4.06
N ASN A 161 -3.52 0.25 3.04
CA ASN A 161 -4.04 -1.12 3.02
C ASN A 161 -3.00 -2.23 2.73
N PHE A 162 -1.91 -1.91 2.03
CA PHE A 162 -0.75 -2.78 1.81
C PHE A 162 0.52 -1.94 1.94
N PRO A 163 0.89 -1.54 3.17
CA PRO A 163 1.94 -0.54 3.41
C PRO A 163 3.31 -0.96 2.87
N ALA A 164 3.66 -2.24 2.94
CA ALA A 164 4.91 -2.75 2.38
C ALA A 164 4.83 -2.88 0.86
N ALA A 165 3.83 -3.60 0.34
CA ALA A 165 3.75 -3.93 -1.08
C ALA A 165 3.51 -2.69 -1.95
N MET A 166 2.73 -1.71 -1.49
CA MET A 166 2.50 -0.48 -2.26
C MET A 166 3.73 0.43 -2.29
N ALA A 167 4.58 0.39 -1.28
CA ALA A 167 5.86 1.08 -1.29
C ALA A 167 6.88 0.39 -2.22
N THR A 168 7.11 -0.92 -2.04
CA THR A 168 8.13 -1.65 -2.79
C THR A 168 7.84 -1.72 -4.29
N ARG A 169 6.57 -1.86 -4.72
CA ARG A 169 6.16 -1.86 -6.13
C ARG A 169 6.38 -0.53 -6.85
N LYS A 170 6.56 0.56 -6.11
CA LYS A 170 6.88 1.89 -6.64
C LYS A 170 8.37 2.20 -6.55
N ILE A 171 8.99 1.90 -5.41
CA ILE A 171 10.42 2.11 -5.18
C ILE A 171 11.25 1.21 -6.09
N GLY A 172 10.94 -0.09 -6.16
CA GLY A 172 11.69 -1.07 -6.96
C GLY A 172 11.93 -0.63 -8.41
N PRO A 173 10.86 -0.36 -9.21
CA PRO A 173 11.02 0.10 -10.60
C PRO A 173 11.68 1.46 -10.72
N ALA A 174 11.44 2.39 -9.77
CA ALA A 174 12.08 3.70 -9.80
C ALA A 174 13.60 3.57 -9.64
N LEU A 175 14.06 2.79 -8.65
CA LEU A 175 15.49 2.55 -8.42
C LEU A 175 16.13 1.77 -9.57
N ALA A 176 15.47 0.73 -10.09
CA ALA A 176 15.94 -0.05 -11.25
C ALA A 176 16.16 0.85 -12.46
N ALA A 177 15.23 1.78 -12.72
CA ALA A 177 15.32 2.75 -13.83
C ALA A 177 16.38 3.85 -13.61
N GLY A 178 16.97 3.97 -12.40
CA GLY A 178 17.95 5.01 -12.07
C GLY A 178 17.32 6.34 -11.62
N CYS A 179 16.05 6.33 -11.19
CA CYS A 179 15.36 7.49 -10.63
C CYS A 179 15.61 7.60 -9.13
N SER A 180 15.65 8.82 -8.59
CA SER A 180 15.52 9.08 -7.16
C SER A 180 14.05 9.26 -6.78
N VAL A 181 13.73 9.07 -5.49
CA VAL A 181 12.34 9.06 -5.03
C VAL A 181 12.13 9.88 -3.77
N VAL A 182 10.95 10.47 -3.66
CA VAL A 182 10.36 10.97 -2.42
C VAL A 182 9.09 10.15 -2.17
N LEU A 183 9.07 9.38 -1.08
CA LEU A 183 7.93 8.56 -0.67
C LEU A 183 7.12 9.30 0.41
N LYS A 184 5.83 9.47 0.18
CA LYS A 184 4.83 9.89 1.17
C LYS A 184 3.94 8.68 1.49
N PRO A 185 4.17 7.95 2.60
CA PRO A 185 3.28 6.87 3.02
C PRO A 185 1.95 7.41 3.57
N ALA A 186 0.95 6.51 3.72
CA ALA A 186 -0.27 6.86 4.43
C ALA A 186 0.02 7.22 5.90
N GLU A 187 -0.76 8.13 6.44
CA GLU A 187 -0.68 8.56 7.84
C GLU A 187 -1.04 7.46 8.84
N ASP A 188 -1.94 6.55 8.45
CA ASP A 188 -2.35 5.42 9.30
C ASP A 188 -1.26 4.35 9.42
N THR A 189 -0.38 4.19 8.40
CA THR A 189 0.60 3.10 8.32
C THR A 189 1.98 3.56 7.84
N PRO A 190 2.64 4.49 8.54
CA PRO A 190 3.93 5.02 8.14
C PRO A 190 5.11 4.15 8.56
N LEU A 191 4.98 3.33 9.62
CA LEU A 191 6.08 2.60 10.24
C LEU A 191 6.70 1.57 9.30
N THR A 192 5.89 0.84 8.54
CA THR A 192 6.39 -0.10 7.52
C THR A 192 7.22 0.60 6.45
N ALA A 193 6.82 1.79 6.00
CA ALA A 193 7.57 2.56 5.02
C ALA A 193 8.91 3.07 5.58
N LEU A 194 8.94 3.49 6.85
CA LEU A 194 10.16 3.90 7.54
C LEU A 194 11.13 2.72 7.74
N ALA A 195 10.61 1.55 8.13
CA ALA A 195 11.39 0.32 8.22
C ALA A 195 11.96 -0.12 6.86
N LEU A 196 11.19 0.01 5.78
CA LEU A 196 11.66 -0.26 4.42
C LEU A 196 12.75 0.73 3.99
N ALA A 197 12.66 2.01 4.37
CA ALA A 197 13.68 3.00 4.08
C ALA A 197 15.02 2.64 4.75
N GLU A 198 14.99 2.22 6.02
CA GLU A 198 16.19 1.76 6.71
C GLU A 198 16.78 0.49 6.09
N LEU A 199 15.90 -0.47 5.71
CA LEU A 199 16.31 -1.68 4.98
C LEU A 199 17.02 -1.33 3.65
N LEU A 200 16.55 -0.34 2.91
CA LEU A 200 17.15 0.10 1.66
C LEU A 200 18.52 0.77 1.88
N ARG A 201 18.68 1.55 2.97
CA ARG A 201 19.98 2.09 3.38
C ARG A 201 20.97 0.95 3.68
N GLU A 202 20.55 -0.05 4.45
CA GLU A 202 21.37 -1.25 4.75
C GLU A 202 21.69 -2.06 3.47
N ALA A 203 20.79 -2.08 2.50
CA ALA A 203 21.04 -2.72 1.21
C ALA A 203 22.08 -1.98 0.37
N GLY A 204 22.39 -0.72 0.70
CA GLY A 204 23.41 0.11 0.05
C GLY A 204 22.85 1.11 -0.96
N VAL A 205 21.57 1.48 -0.83
CA VAL A 205 21.03 2.63 -1.57
C VAL A 205 21.76 3.90 -1.10
N PRO A 206 22.34 4.71 -2.01
CA PRO A 206 23.06 5.91 -1.64
C PRO A 206 22.15 6.97 -1.00
N ASP A 207 22.73 7.80 -0.13
CA ASP A 207 22.06 8.91 0.54
C ASP A 207 21.35 9.83 -0.47
N GLY A 208 20.13 10.24 -0.13
CA GLY A 208 19.29 11.10 -0.96
C GLY A 208 18.58 10.43 -2.13
N VAL A 209 18.95 9.19 -2.51
CA VAL A 209 18.25 8.46 -3.59
C VAL A 209 16.83 8.06 -3.16
N VAL A 210 16.66 7.70 -1.89
CA VAL A 210 15.35 7.43 -1.26
C VAL A 210 15.15 8.40 -0.11
N ASN A 211 14.04 9.14 -0.16
CA ASN A 211 13.62 10.05 0.91
C ASN A 211 12.20 9.67 1.32
N VAL A 212 11.89 9.75 2.62
CA VAL A 212 10.57 9.42 3.16
C VAL A 212 10.09 10.55 4.05
N VAL A 213 8.92 11.10 3.73
CA VAL A 213 8.29 12.19 4.49
C VAL A 213 6.90 11.75 4.93
N THR A 214 6.76 11.51 6.23
CA THR A 214 5.49 11.21 6.90
C THR A 214 4.74 12.51 7.20
N MET A 215 3.42 12.51 7.01
CA MET A 215 2.59 13.72 7.20
C MET A 215 1.19 13.35 7.62
N SER A 216 0.65 14.01 8.65
CA SER A 216 -0.75 13.89 9.06
C SER A 216 -1.70 14.69 8.13
N LYS A 217 -1.22 15.78 7.51
CA LYS A 217 -1.98 16.66 6.60
C LYS A 217 -1.21 16.96 5.32
N PRO A 218 -1.12 16.01 4.37
CA PRO A 218 -0.18 16.08 3.26
C PRO A 218 -0.56 17.08 2.14
N GLY A 219 -1.81 17.56 2.08
CA GLY A 219 -2.32 18.31 0.93
C GLY A 219 -1.41 19.46 0.46
N PRO A 220 -1.07 20.45 1.33
CA PRO A 220 -0.21 21.57 0.94
C PRO A 220 1.19 21.15 0.49
N ALA A 221 1.81 20.18 1.17
CA ALA A 221 3.14 19.70 0.84
C ALA A 221 3.17 18.92 -0.48
N VAL A 222 2.19 18.05 -0.72
CA VAL A 222 2.03 17.34 -1.99
C VAL A 222 1.82 18.32 -3.15
N GLN A 223 0.98 19.35 -2.96
CA GLN A 223 0.79 20.40 -3.97
C GLN A 223 2.10 21.13 -4.28
N ALA A 224 2.89 21.46 -3.25
CA ALA A 224 4.18 22.14 -3.43
C ALA A 224 5.18 21.25 -4.22
N MET A 225 5.26 19.95 -3.89
CA MET A 225 6.09 19.00 -4.64
C MET A 225 5.63 18.83 -6.10
N LEU A 226 4.31 18.80 -6.37
CA LEU A 226 3.80 18.70 -7.74
C LEU A 226 4.04 19.96 -8.58
N ASN A 227 4.13 21.13 -7.93
CA ASN A 227 4.48 22.39 -8.58
C ASN A 227 5.99 22.56 -8.82
N ASP A 228 6.82 21.71 -8.20
CA ASP A 228 8.26 21.75 -8.40
C ASP A 228 8.66 21.08 -9.72
N SER A 229 9.27 21.83 -10.62
CA SER A 229 9.65 21.36 -11.97
C SER A 229 10.67 20.19 -11.96
N ARG A 230 11.33 19.94 -10.84
CA ARG A 230 12.27 18.81 -10.66
C ARG A 230 11.55 17.49 -10.46
N VAL A 231 10.33 17.51 -9.93
CA VAL A 231 9.48 16.32 -9.82
C VAL A 231 8.89 16.00 -11.19
N ARG A 232 9.28 14.87 -11.75
CA ARG A 232 8.97 14.50 -13.14
C ARG A 232 7.92 13.42 -13.26
N LYS A 233 7.68 12.68 -12.17
CA LYS A 233 6.71 11.59 -12.13
C LYS A 233 5.96 11.57 -10.81
N LEU A 234 4.64 11.36 -10.93
CA LEU A 234 3.77 11.00 -9.82
C LEU A 234 3.37 9.53 -9.94
N SER A 235 3.60 8.73 -8.92
CA SER A 235 3.02 7.40 -8.78
C SER A 235 2.14 7.36 -7.53
N PHE A 236 0.84 7.33 -7.74
CA PHE A 236 -0.17 7.38 -6.69
C PHE A 236 -0.95 6.06 -6.62
N THR A 237 -1.22 5.60 -5.40
CA THR A 237 -2.23 4.58 -5.12
C THR A 237 -3.12 5.08 -3.99
N GLY A 238 -4.44 5.05 -4.19
CA GLY A 238 -5.41 5.52 -3.21
C GLY A 238 -6.82 5.66 -3.76
N SER A 239 -7.62 6.56 -3.17
CA SER A 239 -9.01 6.77 -3.61
C SER A 239 -9.06 7.46 -4.98
N THR A 240 -10.13 7.16 -5.75
CA THR A 240 -10.39 7.80 -7.06
C THR A 240 -10.56 9.31 -6.92
N GLU A 241 -11.14 9.76 -5.81
CA GLU A 241 -11.34 11.19 -5.54
C GLU A 241 -10.01 11.94 -5.42
N VAL A 242 -9.11 11.43 -4.58
CA VAL A 242 -7.75 11.99 -4.42
C VAL A 242 -6.96 11.87 -5.72
N GLY A 243 -7.07 10.75 -6.43
CA GLY A 243 -6.41 10.57 -7.73
C GLY A 243 -6.84 11.62 -8.76
N ARG A 244 -8.13 11.96 -8.83
CA ARG A 244 -8.62 13.04 -9.70
C ARG A 244 -8.06 14.41 -9.31
N LEU A 245 -7.96 14.69 -7.99
CA LEU A 245 -7.34 15.92 -7.50
C LEU A 245 -5.89 16.02 -7.94
N LEU A 246 -5.11 14.99 -7.69
CA LEU A 246 -3.68 14.94 -8.02
C LEU A 246 -3.43 15.03 -9.53
N LEU A 247 -4.26 14.41 -10.38
CA LEU A 247 -4.18 14.56 -11.84
C LEU A 247 -4.42 15.99 -12.29
N ARG A 248 -5.38 16.72 -11.68
CA ARG A 248 -5.59 18.15 -11.98
C ARG A 248 -4.36 18.97 -11.62
N GLN A 249 -3.74 18.70 -10.46
CA GLN A 249 -2.54 19.41 -10.01
C GLN A 249 -1.32 19.08 -10.90
N ALA A 250 -1.18 17.84 -11.34
CA ALA A 250 -0.08 17.40 -12.21
C ALA A 250 -0.22 17.88 -13.67
N ALA A 251 -1.43 18.30 -14.08
CA ALA A 251 -1.69 18.74 -15.45
C ALA A 251 -0.92 20.02 -15.83
N ASP A 252 -0.70 20.92 -14.87
CA ASP A 252 -0.01 22.21 -15.14
C ASP A 252 1.45 22.00 -15.61
N SER A 253 2.12 20.94 -15.15
CA SER A 253 3.47 20.56 -15.56
C SER A 253 3.52 19.44 -16.61
N VAL A 254 2.37 18.96 -17.09
CA VAL A 254 2.26 17.80 -17.99
C VAL A 254 3.05 16.59 -17.42
N MET A 255 2.95 16.39 -16.12
CA MET A 255 3.72 15.37 -15.37
C MET A 255 3.32 13.96 -15.78
N SER A 256 4.30 13.06 -15.89
CA SER A 256 4.02 11.63 -16.07
C SER A 256 3.34 11.06 -14.80
N CYS A 257 2.11 10.57 -14.94
CA CYS A 257 1.34 10.02 -13.83
C CYS A 257 1.07 8.53 -14.02
N SER A 258 1.22 7.76 -12.92
CA SER A 258 0.71 6.38 -12.80
C SER A 258 -0.27 6.34 -11.65
N MET A 259 -1.51 5.99 -11.94
CA MET A 259 -2.62 6.02 -10.99
C MET A 259 -3.18 4.62 -10.77
N GLU A 260 -3.07 4.14 -9.53
CA GLU A 260 -3.72 2.92 -9.05
C GLU A 260 -4.84 3.34 -8.11
N LEU A 261 -6.07 3.04 -8.48
CA LEU A 261 -7.26 3.60 -7.83
C LEU A 261 -8.18 2.49 -7.33
N GLY A 262 -9.20 2.89 -6.56
CA GLY A 262 -10.20 1.97 -6.06
C GLY A 262 -11.02 1.33 -7.18
N GLY A 263 -11.50 0.14 -6.91
CA GLY A 263 -12.36 -0.63 -7.79
C GLY A 263 -13.56 -1.22 -7.05
N ASN A 264 -14.48 -1.78 -7.82
CA ASN A 264 -15.67 -2.48 -7.32
C ASN A 264 -15.91 -3.74 -8.18
N ALA A 265 -14.99 -4.71 -8.05
CA ALA A 265 -14.97 -5.89 -8.88
C ALA A 265 -16.26 -6.71 -8.75
N PRO A 266 -16.84 -7.21 -9.87
CA PRO A 266 -17.91 -8.18 -9.84
C PRO A 266 -17.36 -9.60 -9.63
N PHE A 267 -18.12 -10.43 -8.93
CA PHE A 267 -17.95 -11.87 -8.84
C PHE A 267 -19.20 -12.54 -9.43
N ILE A 268 -19.04 -13.42 -10.41
CA ILE A 268 -20.16 -13.96 -11.18
C ILE A 268 -20.22 -15.47 -10.99
N VAL A 269 -21.39 -15.99 -10.61
CA VAL A 269 -21.65 -17.42 -10.39
C VAL A 269 -22.79 -17.87 -11.30
N PHE A 270 -22.51 -18.74 -12.25
CA PHE A 270 -23.50 -19.32 -13.15
C PHE A 270 -24.18 -20.55 -12.53
N GLU A 271 -25.28 -21.02 -13.14
CA GLU A 271 -26.09 -22.14 -12.64
C GLU A 271 -25.35 -23.49 -12.60
N ASP A 272 -24.34 -23.67 -13.44
CA ASP A 272 -23.52 -24.88 -13.55
C ASP A 272 -22.23 -24.83 -12.71
N ALA A 273 -22.06 -23.79 -11.88
CA ALA A 273 -20.86 -23.64 -11.04
C ALA A 273 -20.83 -24.69 -9.91
N ASP A 274 -19.64 -25.17 -9.58
CA ASP A 274 -19.36 -25.84 -8.32
C ASP A 274 -19.47 -24.81 -7.18
N ILE A 275 -20.54 -24.89 -6.39
CA ILE A 275 -20.85 -23.89 -5.37
C ILE A 275 -19.81 -23.87 -4.24
N ASP A 276 -19.30 -25.02 -3.83
CA ASP A 276 -18.30 -25.08 -2.78
C ASP A 276 -16.98 -24.39 -3.24
N ALA A 277 -16.54 -24.67 -4.46
CA ALA A 277 -15.39 -24.02 -5.06
C ALA A 277 -15.62 -22.52 -5.28
N ALA A 278 -16.85 -22.13 -5.72
CA ALA A 278 -17.23 -20.73 -5.91
C ALA A 278 -17.18 -19.96 -4.57
N VAL A 279 -17.66 -20.54 -3.48
CA VAL A 279 -17.63 -19.93 -2.15
C VAL A 279 -16.20 -19.80 -1.61
N GLU A 280 -15.33 -20.78 -1.79
CA GLU A 280 -13.90 -20.64 -1.44
C GLU A 280 -13.26 -19.49 -2.24
N GLY A 281 -13.52 -19.42 -3.54
CA GLY A 281 -13.06 -18.31 -4.38
C GLY A 281 -13.62 -16.96 -3.91
N ALA A 282 -14.88 -16.90 -3.51
CA ALA A 282 -15.55 -15.70 -3.01
C ALA A 282 -14.93 -15.19 -1.69
N LEU A 283 -14.62 -16.11 -0.76
CA LEU A 283 -13.92 -15.78 0.50
C LEU A 283 -12.57 -15.13 0.22
N ILE A 284 -11.77 -15.71 -0.66
CA ILE A 284 -10.47 -15.16 -1.06
C ILE A 284 -10.65 -13.81 -1.77
N ALA A 285 -11.57 -13.73 -2.74
CA ALA A 285 -11.81 -12.53 -3.54
C ALA A 285 -12.32 -11.35 -2.70
N LYS A 286 -13.06 -11.62 -1.62
CA LYS A 286 -13.61 -10.56 -0.76
C LYS A 286 -12.81 -10.33 0.52
N LEU A 287 -12.42 -11.39 1.23
CA LEU A 287 -11.97 -11.28 2.63
C LEU A 287 -10.45 -11.33 2.81
N ARG A 288 -9.68 -11.53 1.74
CA ARG A 288 -8.24 -11.31 1.80
C ARG A 288 -7.95 -9.88 2.27
N ASN A 289 -7.03 -9.73 3.22
CA ASN A 289 -6.69 -8.46 3.83
C ASN A 289 -7.90 -7.76 4.49
N GLY A 290 -8.78 -8.52 5.14
CA GLY A 290 -10.00 -7.98 5.74
C GLY A 290 -10.99 -7.36 4.74
N GLY A 291 -10.82 -7.60 3.43
CA GLY A 291 -11.62 -6.97 2.37
C GLY A 291 -11.11 -5.59 1.95
N GLU A 292 -10.02 -5.11 2.52
CA GLU A 292 -9.43 -3.80 2.27
C GLU A 292 -8.47 -3.82 1.08
N ALA A 293 -8.91 -4.39 -0.05
CA ALA A 293 -8.13 -4.49 -1.27
C ALA A 293 -8.85 -3.82 -2.45
N CYS A 294 -8.09 -3.12 -3.31
CA CYS A 294 -8.61 -2.47 -4.52
C CYS A 294 -9.23 -3.47 -5.51
N THR A 295 -8.87 -4.76 -5.43
CA THR A 295 -9.37 -5.86 -6.25
C THR A 295 -10.46 -6.67 -5.56
N ALA A 296 -10.89 -6.29 -4.35
CA ALA A 296 -11.91 -7.02 -3.61
C ALA A 296 -13.24 -7.06 -4.38
N ALA A 297 -13.85 -8.24 -4.44
CA ALA A 297 -15.18 -8.40 -4.99
C ALA A 297 -16.21 -7.81 -4.00
N ASN A 298 -16.95 -6.82 -4.44
CA ASN A 298 -17.99 -6.16 -3.63
C ASN A 298 -19.39 -6.45 -4.13
N ARG A 299 -19.52 -6.91 -5.39
CA ARG A 299 -20.79 -7.20 -6.06
C ARG A 299 -20.76 -8.64 -6.53
N PHE A 300 -21.69 -9.43 -6.01
CA PHE A 300 -21.86 -10.85 -6.36
C PHE A 300 -23.12 -11.00 -7.21
N TYR A 301 -22.93 -11.45 -8.44
CA TYR A 301 -24.02 -11.78 -9.36
C TYR A 301 -24.14 -13.29 -9.43
N VAL A 302 -25.14 -13.82 -8.73
CA VAL A 302 -25.35 -15.25 -8.60
C VAL A 302 -26.61 -15.61 -9.35
N HIS A 303 -26.56 -16.64 -10.23
CA HIS A 303 -27.73 -17.13 -10.96
C HIS A 303 -28.81 -17.60 -9.96
N GLU A 304 -30.08 -17.28 -10.23
CA GLU A 304 -31.21 -17.51 -9.31
C GLU A 304 -31.35 -18.98 -8.87
N ALA A 305 -31.05 -19.93 -9.76
CA ALA A 305 -31.12 -21.35 -9.47
C ALA A 305 -30.16 -21.84 -8.37
N VAL A 306 -29.09 -21.12 -8.10
CA VAL A 306 -28.04 -21.49 -7.12
C VAL A 306 -27.84 -20.44 -6.03
N ALA A 307 -28.59 -19.32 -6.07
CA ALA A 307 -28.42 -18.19 -5.18
C ALA A 307 -28.61 -18.56 -3.70
N ASP A 308 -29.67 -19.30 -3.37
CA ASP A 308 -29.94 -19.69 -1.99
C ASP A 308 -28.84 -20.59 -1.40
N GLN A 309 -28.37 -21.57 -2.21
CA GLN A 309 -27.30 -22.46 -1.78
C GLN A 309 -25.98 -21.68 -1.60
N PHE A 310 -25.64 -20.82 -2.56
CA PHE A 310 -24.43 -19.99 -2.48
C PHE A 310 -24.48 -19.09 -1.25
N ASN A 311 -25.56 -18.34 -1.05
CA ASN A 311 -25.73 -17.42 0.07
C ASN A 311 -25.65 -18.16 1.42
N ALA A 312 -26.32 -19.30 1.57
CA ALA A 312 -26.29 -20.07 2.80
C ALA A 312 -24.87 -20.59 3.13
N THR A 313 -24.17 -21.14 2.13
CA THR A 313 -22.82 -21.67 2.31
C THR A 313 -21.80 -20.55 2.58
N PHE A 314 -21.88 -19.44 1.84
CA PHE A 314 -20.99 -18.29 2.00
C PHE A 314 -21.19 -17.64 3.37
N ALA A 315 -22.45 -17.39 3.78
CA ALA A 315 -22.77 -16.83 5.10
C ALA A 315 -22.28 -17.73 6.25
N ALA A 316 -22.44 -19.05 6.14
CA ALA A 316 -21.99 -19.99 7.15
C ALA A 316 -20.45 -19.92 7.33
N LYS A 317 -19.69 -19.87 6.24
CA LYS A 317 -18.23 -19.74 6.28
C LYS A 317 -17.79 -18.37 6.81
N MET A 318 -18.42 -17.27 6.37
CA MET A 318 -18.14 -15.93 6.91
C MET A 318 -18.40 -15.84 8.42
N LYS A 319 -19.50 -16.42 8.89
CA LYS A 319 -19.86 -16.43 10.31
C LYS A 319 -18.88 -17.24 11.18
N ALA A 320 -18.25 -18.26 10.61
CA ALA A 320 -17.27 -19.10 11.31
C ALA A 320 -15.90 -18.45 11.44
N MET A 321 -15.63 -17.36 10.72
CA MET A 321 -14.33 -16.69 10.74
C MET A 321 -14.05 -16.04 12.09
N VAL A 322 -12.82 -16.17 12.57
CA VAL A 322 -12.35 -15.59 13.83
C VAL A 322 -12.03 -14.12 13.63
N VAL A 323 -12.85 -13.22 14.20
CA VAL A 323 -12.61 -11.78 14.23
C VAL A 323 -11.85 -11.42 15.51
N GLY A 324 -10.66 -10.84 15.40
CA GLY A 324 -9.81 -10.57 16.57
C GLY A 324 -8.66 -9.60 16.28
N PRO A 325 -7.80 -9.32 17.29
CA PRO A 325 -6.59 -8.54 17.07
C PRO A 325 -5.69 -9.18 16.02
N GLY A 326 -5.13 -8.36 15.10
CA GLY A 326 -4.35 -8.88 13.98
C GLY A 326 -3.11 -9.69 14.37
N LEU A 327 -2.51 -9.37 15.52
CA LEU A 327 -1.32 -10.05 16.07
C LEU A 327 -1.63 -11.42 16.71
N ASP A 328 -2.90 -11.77 16.91
CA ASP A 328 -3.28 -13.10 17.40
C ASP A 328 -3.25 -14.09 16.21
N GLU A 329 -2.53 -15.21 16.40
CA GLU A 329 -2.40 -16.27 15.38
C GLU A 329 -3.74 -16.90 14.97
N ALA A 330 -4.73 -16.90 15.84
CA ALA A 330 -6.06 -17.43 15.55
C ALA A 330 -6.92 -16.46 14.72
N THR A 331 -6.54 -15.18 14.61
CA THR A 331 -7.32 -14.17 13.92
C THR A 331 -7.29 -14.38 12.40
N GLU A 332 -8.46 -14.42 11.80
CA GLU A 332 -8.64 -14.46 10.35
C GLU A 332 -9.01 -13.08 9.79
N ILE A 333 -9.79 -12.31 10.52
CA ILE A 333 -10.23 -10.96 10.18
C ILE A 333 -9.83 -10.02 11.32
N GLY A 334 -8.96 -9.08 11.03
CA GLY A 334 -8.57 -8.02 11.95
C GLY A 334 -9.56 -6.86 12.03
N PRO A 335 -9.27 -5.82 12.82
CA PRO A 335 -10.02 -4.56 12.80
C PRO A 335 -9.80 -3.85 11.46
N LEU A 336 -10.68 -2.92 11.12
CA LEU A 336 -10.46 -1.93 10.07
C LEU A 336 -9.40 -0.92 10.52
N VAL A 337 -8.74 -0.26 9.58
CA VAL A 337 -7.56 0.57 9.88
C VAL A 337 -7.85 1.74 10.83
N ASN A 338 -9.05 2.33 10.76
CA ASN A 338 -9.42 3.49 11.58
C ASN A 338 -10.95 3.63 11.73
N GLU A 339 -11.37 4.54 12.61
CA GLU A 339 -12.79 4.84 12.85
C GLU A 339 -13.51 5.37 11.60
N ALA A 340 -12.86 6.18 10.77
CA ALA A 340 -13.47 6.73 9.58
C ALA A 340 -13.84 5.61 8.58
N THR A 341 -12.99 4.60 8.45
CA THR A 341 -13.24 3.40 7.63
C THR A 341 -14.37 2.57 8.23
N ARG A 342 -14.37 2.34 9.55
CA ARG A 342 -15.44 1.61 10.26
C ARG A 342 -16.79 2.30 10.06
N SER A 343 -16.86 3.61 10.32
CA SER A 343 -18.08 4.41 10.14
C SER A 343 -18.58 4.41 8.69
N LYS A 344 -17.65 4.47 7.71
CA LYS A 344 -18.01 4.37 6.30
C LYS A 344 -18.64 3.02 5.96
N VAL A 345 -18.05 1.91 6.44
CA VAL A 345 -18.60 0.56 6.21
C VAL A 345 -19.96 0.43 6.85
N ALA A 346 -20.14 0.85 8.11
CA ALA A 346 -21.43 0.86 8.79
C ALA A 346 -22.49 1.64 8.01
N GLY A 347 -22.15 2.87 7.58
CA GLY A 347 -23.05 3.70 6.78
C GLY A 347 -23.45 3.09 5.43
N LEU A 348 -22.57 2.30 4.80
CA LEU A 348 -22.92 1.57 3.56
C LEU A 348 -23.91 0.43 3.84
N VAL A 349 -23.72 -0.31 4.94
CA VAL A 349 -24.63 -1.38 5.36
C VAL A 349 -25.99 -0.79 5.75
N ASP A 350 -26.00 0.27 6.56
CA ASP A 350 -27.23 0.96 6.97
C ASP A 350 -27.99 1.54 5.77
N GLY A 351 -27.26 2.14 4.81
CA GLY A 351 -27.86 2.66 3.59
C GLY A 351 -28.49 1.56 2.72
N ALA A 352 -27.84 0.42 2.59
CA ALA A 352 -28.38 -0.72 1.83
C ALA A 352 -29.63 -1.32 2.52
N THR A 353 -29.57 -1.54 3.84
CA THR A 353 -30.71 -2.08 4.61
C THR A 353 -31.87 -1.09 4.66
N GLY A 354 -31.60 0.21 4.80
CA GLY A 354 -32.62 1.27 4.66
C GLY A 354 -33.26 1.32 3.26
N GLY A 355 -32.53 0.86 2.23
CA GLY A 355 -33.03 0.70 0.86
C GLY A 355 -33.76 -0.62 0.60
N GLY A 356 -33.88 -1.51 1.60
CA GLY A 356 -34.63 -2.78 1.50
C GLY A 356 -33.77 -4.04 1.33
N ALA A 357 -32.42 -3.94 1.43
CA ALA A 357 -31.54 -5.10 1.46
C ALA A 357 -31.70 -5.89 2.78
N ASN A 358 -31.54 -7.22 2.71
CA ASN A 358 -31.56 -8.09 3.87
C ASN A 358 -30.14 -8.41 4.35
N VAL A 359 -29.92 -8.43 5.67
CA VAL A 359 -28.68 -8.91 6.26
C VAL A 359 -28.75 -10.42 6.43
N ILE A 360 -27.92 -11.15 5.66
CA ILE A 360 -27.81 -12.61 5.80
C ILE A 360 -26.90 -12.96 6.97
N THR A 361 -25.78 -12.24 7.10
CA THR A 361 -24.84 -12.39 8.25
C THR A 361 -24.09 -11.10 8.49
N GLY A 362 -23.57 -10.90 9.72
CA GLY A 362 -22.83 -9.71 10.11
C GLY A 362 -23.73 -8.51 10.38
N GLY A 363 -23.37 -7.35 9.83
CA GLY A 363 -24.18 -6.13 9.88
C GLY A 363 -23.88 -5.20 11.06
N GLY A 364 -22.79 -5.42 11.81
CA GLY A 364 -22.49 -4.55 12.95
C GLY A 364 -21.08 -4.69 13.50
N ALA A 365 -20.72 -3.73 14.34
CA ALA A 365 -19.50 -3.79 15.15
C ALA A 365 -19.74 -4.69 16.36
N PRO A 366 -18.77 -5.56 16.75
CA PRO A 366 -18.84 -6.29 18.00
C PRO A 366 -18.70 -5.35 19.20
N ASP A 367 -19.29 -5.73 20.36
CA ASP A 367 -19.19 -4.96 21.61
C ASP A 367 -17.80 -5.16 22.24
N ARG A 368 -16.82 -4.50 21.66
CA ARG A 368 -15.41 -4.49 22.10
C ARG A 368 -14.69 -3.24 21.60
N ARG A 369 -13.63 -2.84 22.28
CA ARG A 369 -12.73 -1.78 21.85
C ARG A 369 -12.02 -2.18 20.56
N GLY A 370 -11.66 -1.20 19.72
CA GLY A 370 -11.02 -1.36 18.42
C GLY A 370 -11.98 -1.12 17.26
N TYR A 371 -11.43 -0.90 16.08
CA TYR A 371 -12.21 -0.57 14.87
C TYR A 371 -12.78 -1.80 14.18
N PHE A 372 -13.25 -2.77 14.97
CA PHE A 372 -13.82 -4.01 14.46
C PHE A 372 -15.17 -3.81 13.78
N TYR A 373 -15.39 -4.58 12.72
CA TYR A 373 -16.68 -4.74 12.06
C TYR A 373 -16.82 -6.18 11.58
N THR A 374 -17.98 -6.81 11.78
CA THR A 374 -18.17 -8.20 11.40
C THR A 374 -18.26 -8.35 9.88
N PRO A 375 -17.65 -9.41 9.28
CA PRO A 375 -17.87 -9.73 7.88
C PRO A 375 -19.36 -9.79 7.56
N THR A 376 -19.80 -9.02 6.56
CA THR A 376 -21.22 -8.78 6.30
C THR A 376 -21.61 -9.22 4.89
N LEU A 377 -22.70 -10.00 4.79
CA LEU A 377 -23.32 -10.41 3.55
C LEU A 377 -24.76 -9.88 3.50
N LEU A 378 -25.06 -9.18 2.43
CA LEU A 378 -26.39 -8.65 2.15
C LEU A 378 -26.96 -9.29 0.88
N ASP A 379 -28.28 -9.51 0.82
CA ASP A 379 -28.99 -9.84 -0.40
C ASP A 379 -30.12 -8.84 -0.69
N GLY A 380 -30.74 -8.98 -1.85
CA GLY A 380 -31.84 -8.08 -2.25
C GLY A 380 -31.40 -6.62 -2.35
N VAL A 381 -30.10 -6.36 -2.56
CA VAL A 381 -29.56 -5.00 -2.65
C VAL A 381 -30.15 -4.28 -3.87
N PRO A 382 -30.78 -3.13 -3.70
CA PRO A 382 -31.32 -2.37 -4.82
C PRO A 382 -30.19 -1.90 -5.76
N SER A 383 -30.51 -1.85 -7.07
CA SER A 383 -29.56 -1.48 -8.15
C SER A 383 -29.22 0.02 -8.16
#